data_e2404f324635f6e6cb114b83c96d5302
#
_entry.id   e2404f324635f6e6cb114b83c96d5302
#
_cell.length_a   1.000
_cell.length_b   1.000
_cell.length_c   1.000
_cell.angle_alpha   90.00
_cell.angle_beta   90.00
_cell.angle_gamma   90.00
#
_symmetry.space_group_name_H-M   'P 1'
#
loop_
_entity.id
_entity.type
_entity.pdbx_description
1 polymer ?
#
loop_
_entity_poly.entity_id
_entity_poly.type
_entity_poly.pdbx_seq_one_letter_code
_entity_poly.pdbx_strand_id
1 'polypeptide(L)'
;MQANTTIERNEAAVRFDAVTKRFDDVIALDSVSLDVRTGEFLTLLGPSGCGKTTLLKLAAGFLGPDRGSISIDGNRVNELPTYRRGIGMMFQNYALFPHMSVADNVAYGLKTRRVPKPERQKRVAEALALVKLTGMENRRPRQLSGGQQQRVALARALVINPTVLLLDEPFSALDKSLRTSMQVELREIQRKLGLTTIFVTHDQSEALSLSDRVAVMSEGRIRQLGSPVDVYRAPTDQFVATFVGDNNRLRGRLLGIEANDAIIELGSARVRVPRERLAQLEASAPIDLFVRPEQFCVVSANEPCAMTGHVVAQIYQGGHVDLQIECPGSSRDRLLVRSAGDQAVVRWPMGAAVGVSIQSGGCAAFPAE
;
A
#
# COMPACT_ATOMS: atom_id res chain seq x y z
N MET A 1 -36.52 1.02 19.50
CA MET A 1 -36.38 1.48 18.10
C MET A 1 -35.26 2.50 18.07
N GLN A 2 -34.04 2.05 17.86
CA GLN A 2 -32.89 2.94 17.62
C GLN A 2 -32.69 2.99 16.10
N ALA A 3 -32.88 4.17 15.54
CA ALA A 3 -32.64 4.44 14.13
C ALA A 3 -31.14 4.33 13.85
N ASN A 4 -30.76 3.29 13.11
CA ASN A 4 -29.42 3.18 12.50
C ASN A 4 -29.35 4.26 11.40
N THR A 5 -28.78 5.41 11.74
CA THR A 5 -28.44 6.42 10.76
C THR A 5 -27.19 5.92 10.03
N THR A 6 -27.40 5.25 8.91
CA THR A 6 -26.36 4.98 7.93
C THR A 6 -25.93 6.32 7.35
N ILE A 7 -24.89 6.93 7.91
CA ILE A 7 -24.26 8.11 7.33
C ILE A 7 -23.69 7.66 5.99
N GLU A 8 -24.23 8.15 4.90
CA GLU A 8 -23.62 8.03 3.57
C GLU A 8 -22.26 8.76 3.60
N ARG A 9 -21.19 7.98 3.83
CA ARG A 9 -19.79 8.44 3.88
C ARG A 9 -19.22 8.73 2.48
N ASN A 10 -19.94 9.51 1.68
CA ASN A 10 -19.56 9.75 0.28
C ASN A 10 -18.92 11.13 0.05
N GLU A 11 -18.76 11.95 1.10
CA GLU A 11 -18.08 13.23 0.98
C GLU A 11 -16.55 13.07 1.13
N ALA A 12 -15.82 13.69 0.21
CA ALA A 12 -14.36 13.70 0.25
C ALA A 12 -13.86 14.59 1.40
N ALA A 13 -13.20 14.00 2.40
CA ALA A 13 -12.53 14.75 3.46
C ALA A 13 -11.30 15.49 2.94
N VAL A 14 -10.58 14.90 1.94
CA VAL A 14 -9.49 15.57 1.24
C VAL A 14 -9.67 15.36 -0.25
N ARG A 15 -9.57 16.43 -1.02
CA ARG A 15 -9.61 16.39 -2.48
C ARG A 15 -8.38 17.07 -3.06
N PHE A 16 -7.70 16.37 -3.94
CA PHE A 16 -6.70 16.90 -4.85
C PHE A 16 -7.34 16.99 -6.24
N ASP A 17 -7.31 18.15 -6.86
CA ASP A 17 -7.89 18.40 -8.17
C ASP A 17 -6.81 18.90 -9.13
N ALA A 18 -6.41 18.05 -10.08
CA ALA A 18 -5.38 18.28 -11.10
C ALA A 18 -4.10 18.92 -10.55
N VAL A 19 -3.64 18.43 -9.38
CA VAL A 19 -2.49 19.00 -8.66
C VAL A 19 -1.20 18.71 -9.39
N THR A 20 -0.48 19.77 -9.75
CA THR A 20 0.85 19.70 -10.37
C THR A 20 1.86 20.36 -9.46
N LYS A 21 3.05 19.74 -9.31
CA LYS A 21 4.19 20.28 -8.58
C LYS A 21 5.48 20.04 -9.34
N ARG A 22 6.24 21.11 -9.52
CA ARG A 22 7.56 21.09 -10.15
C ARG A 22 8.63 21.53 -9.15
N PHE A 23 9.79 20.99 -9.30
CA PHE A 23 11.02 21.45 -8.65
C PHE A 23 12.04 21.63 -9.76
N ASP A 24 12.38 22.87 -10.05
CA ASP A 24 13.19 23.25 -11.20
C ASP A 24 12.65 22.62 -12.50
N ASP A 25 13.41 21.78 -13.16
CA ASP A 25 13.02 21.09 -14.40
C ASP A 25 12.28 19.76 -14.15
N VAL A 26 12.19 19.30 -12.90
CA VAL A 26 11.59 18.00 -12.57
C VAL A 26 10.11 18.17 -12.21
N ILE A 27 9.23 17.43 -12.88
CA ILE A 27 7.81 17.32 -12.52
C ILE A 27 7.66 16.23 -11.46
N ALA A 28 7.47 16.62 -10.20
CA ALA A 28 7.30 15.70 -9.10
C ALA A 28 5.87 15.17 -8.98
N LEU A 29 4.88 15.96 -9.40
CA LEU A 29 3.47 15.56 -9.52
C LEU A 29 2.91 16.16 -10.81
N ASP A 30 2.24 15.32 -11.60
CA ASP A 30 1.69 15.68 -12.89
C ASP A 30 0.19 15.48 -12.93
N SER A 31 -0.55 16.58 -12.71
CA SER A 31 -2.02 16.63 -12.77
C SER A 31 -2.72 15.54 -11.92
N VAL A 32 -2.29 15.38 -10.69
CA VAL A 32 -2.82 14.34 -9.78
C VAL A 32 -4.20 14.76 -9.27
N SER A 33 -5.20 13.90 -9.53
CA SER A 33 -6.55 14.03 -8.97
C SER A 33 -6.83 12.83 -8.07
N LEU A 34 -7.27 13.09 -6.82
CA LEU A 34 -7.51 12.07 -5.81
C LEU A 34 -8.51 12.56 -4.77
N ASP A 35 -9.55 11.78 -4.54
CA ASP A 35 -10.50 11.99 -3.44
C ASP A 35 -10.25 10.97 -2.33
N VAL A 36 -10.08 11.46 -1.10
CA VAL A 36 -9.99 10.67 0.13
C VAL A 36 -11.29 10.81 0.89
N ARG A 37 -11.98 9.71 1.12
CA ARG A 37 -13.29 9.69 1.77
C ARG A 37 -13.20 9.94 3.27
N THR A 38 -14.23 10.49 3.87
CA THR A 38 -14.28 10.68 5.33
C THR A 38 -14.14 9.35 6.08
N GLY A 39 -13.19 9.30 7.03
CA GLY A 39 -12.88 8.12 7.82
C GLY A 39 -12.16 7.00 7.05
N GLU A 40 -11.73 7.24 5.82
CA GLU A 40 -10.96 6.31 5.02
C GLU A 40 -9.50 6.23 5.46
N PHE A 41 -8.93 5.04 5.36
CA PHE A 41 -7.48 4.81 5.42
C PHE A 41 -6.97 4.62 3.98
N LEU A 42 -6.47 5.69 3.38
CA LEU A 42 -5.90 5.67 2.03
C LEU A 42 -4.38 5.55 2.10
N THR A 43 -3.82 4.61 1.35
CA THR A 43 -2.36 4.49 1.21
C THR A 43 -1.87 4.99 -0.15
N LEU A 44 -0.82 5.80 -0.13
CA LEU A 44 -0.02 6.15 -1.29
C LEU A 44 1.15 5.17 -1.35
N LEU A 45 1.16 4.29 -2.34
CA LEU A 45 2.16 3.25 -2.55
C LEU A 45 2.95 3.51 -3.84
N GLY A 46 4.25 3.30 -3.85
CA GLY A 46 5.06 3.46 -5.06
C GLY A 46 6.56 3.49 -4.77
N PRO A 47 7.42 3.43 -5.78
CA PRO A 47 8.88 3.50 -5.62
C PRO A 47 9.34 4.85 -5.05
N SER A 48 10.58 4.88 -4.59
CA SER A 48 11.20 6.14 -4.11
C SER A 48 11.22 7.18 -5.24
N GLY A 49 10.92 8.44 -4.89
CA GLY A 49 10.91 9.54 -5.87
C GLY A 49 9.65 9.66 -6.73
N CYS A 50 8.63 8.79 -6.62
CA CYS A 50 7.42 8.88 -7.44
C CYS A 50 6.41 9.97 -7.03
N GLY A 51 6.69 10.79 -6.01
CA GLY A 51 5.85 11.93 -5.63
C GLY A 51 4.99 11.76 -4.37
N LYS A 52 4.96 10.61 -3.68
CA LYS A 52 4.13 10.33 -2.49
C LYS A 52 4.31 11.37 -1.37
N THR A 53 5.55 11.54 -0.90
CA THR A 53 5.88 12.52 0.15
C THR A 53 5.62 13.96 -0.32
N THR A 54 5.76 14.25 -1.62
CA THR A 54 5.43 15.56 -2.19
C THR A 54 3.92 15.82 -2.08
N LEU A 55 3.08 14.84 -2.45
CA LEU A 55 1.63 14.95 -2.33
C LEU A 55 1.21 15.13 -0.86
N LEU A 56 1.83 14.38 0.06
CA LEU A 56 1.60 14.52 1.50
C LEU A 56 1.97 15.90 2.01
N LYS A 57 3.15 16.44 1.61
CA LYS A 57 3.63 17.79 2.01
C LYS A 57 2.73 18.89 1.45
N LEU A 58 2.15 18.70 0.27
CA LEU A 58 1.17 19.63 -0.30
C LEU A 58 -0.14 19.63 0.52
N ALA A 59 -0.66 18.46 0.90
CA ALA A 59 -1.80 18.36 1.81
C ALA A 59 -1.52 19.05 3.14
N ALA A 60 -0.33 18.83 3.70
CA ALA A 60 0.13 19.41 4.95
C ALA A 60 0.33 20.93 4.89
N GLY A 61 0.53 21.51 3.70
CA GLY A 61 0.81 22.93 3.53
C GLY A 61 2.28 23.33 3.77
N PHE A 62 3.20 22.37 3.71
CA PHE A 62 4.64 22.65 3.65
C PHE A 62 5.09 23.10 2.26
N LEU A 63 4.30 22.75 1.24
CA LEU A 63 4.49 23.13 -0.15
C LEU A 63 3.17 23.67 -0.70
N GLY A 64 3.24 24.60 -1.65
CA GLY A 64 2.11 25.01 -2.46
C GLY A 64 2.11 24.27 -3.80
N PRO A 65 0.94 23.93 -4.37
CA PRO A 65 0.86 23.39 -5.72
C PRO A 65 1.16 24.50 -6.74
N ASP A 66 1.75 24.15 -7.88
CA ASP A 66 1.98 25.11 -8.98
C ASP A 66 0.74 25.23 -9.86
N ARG A 67 -0.07 24.14 -9.95
CA ARG A 67 -1.39 24.13 -10.59
C ARG A 67 -2.34 23.24 -9.79
N GLY A 68 -3.63 23.42 -10.01
CA GLY A 68 -4.68 22.66 -9.37
C GLY A 68 -5.05 23.18 -7.98
N SER A 69 -5.87 22.42 -7.27
CA SER A 69 -6.35 22.81 -5.95
C SER A 69 -6.38 21.63 -4.97
N ILE A 70 -6.30 21.98 -3.68
CA ILE A 70 -6.44 21.04 -2.58
C ILE A 70 -7.51 21.56 -1.67
N SER A 71 -8.46 20.69 -1.32
CA SER A 71 -9.54 21.02 -0.38
C SER A 71 -9.55 20.01 0.77
N ILE A 72 -9.84 20.50 1.98
CA ILE A 72 -10.05 19.70 3.19
C ILE A 72 -11.42 20.08 3.75
N ASP A 73 -12.29 19.09 4.00
CA ASP A 73 -13.69 19.30 4.40
C ASP A 73 -14.41 20.36 3.52
N GLY A 74 -14.26 20.23 2.20
CA GLY A 74 -14.85 21.15 1.23
C GLY A 74 -14.19 22.52 1.12
N ASN A 75 -13.27 22.88 2.03
CA ASN A 75 -12.61 24.18 2.04
C ASN A 75 -11.27 24.12 1.28
N ARG A 76 -11.09 25.01 0.31
CA ARG A 76 -9.80 25.14 -0.39
C ARG A 76 -8.71 25.61 0.56
N VAL A 77 -7.59 24.87 0.61
CA VAL A 77 -6.52 25.08 1.58
C VAL A 77 -5.19 25.52 0.95
N ASN A 78 -5.13 25.79 -0.35
CA ASN A 78 -3.89 26.16 -1.04
C ASN A 78 -3.12 27.27 -0.32
N GLU A 79 -3.82 28.33 0.07
CA GLU A 79 -3.26 29.54 0.71
C GLU A 79 -3.22 29.43 2.25
N LEU A 80 -3.78 28.37 2.83
CA LEU A 80 -3.82 28.23 4.28
C LEU A 80 -2.48 27.68 4.80
N PRO A 81 -1.89 28.31 5.83
CA PRO A 81 -0.69 27.79 6.48
C PRO A 81 -1.00 26.48 7.22
N THR A 82 0.00 25.61 7.38
CA THR A 82 -0.10 24.27 7.97
C THR A 82 -0.94 24.22 9.26
N TYR A 83 -0.72 25.16 10.19
CA TYR A 83 -1.38 25.17 11.49
C TYR A 83 -2.90 25.48 11.44
N ARG A 84 -3.40 25.97 10.31
CA ARG A 84 -4.85 26.24 10.09
C ARG A 84 -5.57 25.14 9.32
N ARG A 85 -4.86 24.14 8.81
CA ARG A 85 -5.46 23.07 7.98
C ARG A 85 -6.16 21.96 8.76
N GLY A 86 -6.12 21.98 10.11
CA GLY A 86 -6.78 20.95 10.93
C GLY A 86 -6.15 19.56 10.83
N ILE A 87 -4.90 19.43 10.40
CA ILE A 87 -4.20 18.18 10.18
C ILE A 87 -3.30 17.78 11.34
N GLY A 88 -3.17 16.48 11.57
CA GLY A 88 -2.09 15.87 12.35
C GLY A 88 -1.08 15.22 11.41
N MET A 89 0.20 15.39 11.67
CA MET A 89 1.23 14.77 10.83
C MET A 89 2.27 14.04 11.66
N MET A 90 2.66 12.86 11.18
CA MET A 90 3.76 12.08 11.68
C MET A 90 4.81 11.92 10.58
N PHE A 91 6.05 12.29 10.89
CA PHE A 91 7.19 12.23 9.98
C PHE A 91 7.94 10.91 10.11
N GLN A 92 8.66 10.52 9.10
CA GLN A 92 9.46 9.30 9.02
C GLN A 92 10.47 9.15 10.18
N ASN A 93 11.10 10.23 10.60
CA ASN A 93 12.05 10.28 11.73
C ASN A 93 11.40 10.66 13.06
N TYR A 94 10.05 10.54 13.16
CA TYR A 94 9.23 10.92 14.32
C TYR A 94 9.32 12.40 14.71
N ALA A 95 10.40 13.10 14.40
CA ALA A 95 10.66 14.52 14.67
C ALA A 95 10.31 14.95 16.11
N LEU A 96 10.65 14.11 17.11
CA LEU A 96 10.45 14.45 18.50
C LEU A 96 11.45 15.50 18.97
N PHE A 97 11.00 16.41 19.83
CA PHE A 97 11.88 17.39 20.45
C PHE A 97 12.72 16.72 21.55
N PRO A 98 14.06 16.54 21.36
CA PRO A 98 14.87 15.69 22.24
C PRO A 98 15.07 16.27 23.65
N HIS A 99 14.93 17.59 23.79
CA HIS A 99 15.06 18.32 25.05
C HIS A 99 13.75 18.36 25.88
N MET A 100 12.62 18.00 25.28
CA MET A 100 11.30 17.98 25.93
C MET A 100 10.97 16.61 26.49
N SER A 101 10.12 16.57 27.54
CA SER A 101 9.50 15.34 28.04
C SER A 101 8.50 14.77 27.02
N VAL A 102 8.05 13.52 27.25
CA VAL A 102 6.96 12.89 26.49
C VAL A 102 5.70 13.76 26.55
N ALA A 103 5.29 14.15 27.76
CA ALA A 103 4.12 15.01 27.95
C ALA A 103 4.27 16.37 27.23
N ASP A 104 5.45 16.97 27.26
CA ASP A 104 5.70 18.25 26.58
C ASP A 104 5.69 18.10 25.05
N ASN A 105 6.25 17.02 24.51
CA ASN A 105 6.18 16.70 23.09
C ASN A 105 4.72 16.58 22.64
N VAL A 106 3.91 15.82 23.35
CA VAL A 106 2.48 15.64 23.01
C VAL A 106 1.73 16.97 23.20
N ALA A 107 1.99 17.71 24.29
CA ALA A 107 1.33 18.98 24.58
C ALA A 107 1.68 20.12 23.61
N TYR A 108 2.72 19.99 22.79
CA TYR A 108 3.27 21.09 22.01
C TYR A 108 2.23 21.79 21.11
N GLY A 109 1.48 21.01 20.33
CA GLY A 109 0.44 21.55 19.45
C GLY A 109 -0.70 22.24 20.23
N LEU A 110 -1.05 21.76 21.41
CA LEU A 110 -2.04 22.40 22.27
C LEU A 110 -1.52 23.69 22.91
N LYS A 111 -0.22 23.73 23.28
CA LYS A 111 0.43 24.98 23.77
C LYS A 111 0.39 26.06 22.69
N THR A 112 0.75 25.74 21.46
CA THR A 112 0.75 26.67 20.32
C THR A 112 -0.65 27.22 20.04
N ARG A 113 -1.69 26.39 20.25
CA ARG A 113 -3.11 26.76 20.11
C ARG A 113 -3.66 27.47 21.37
N ARG A 114 -2.83 27.76 22.37
CA ARG A 114 -3.19 28.45 23.63
C ARG A 114 -4.30 27.73 24.42
N VAL A 115 -4.36 26.36 24.34
CA VAL A 115 -5.31 25.58 25.15
C VAL A 115 -5.00 25.74 26.63
N PRO A 116 -5.98 26.01 27.51
CA PRO A 116 -5.78 26.15 28.96
C PRO A 116 -5.07 24.95 29.59
N LYS A 117 -4.25 25.19 30.62
CA LYS A 117 -3.41 24.16 31.24
C LYS A 117 -4.20 22.92 31.73
N PRO A 118 -5.35 23.05 32.42
CA PRO A 118 -6.12 21.90 32.88
C PRO A 118 -6.62 21.02 31.72
N GLU A 119 -7.20 21.64 30.71
CA GLU A 119 -7.69 20.96 29.50
C GLU A 119 -6.55 20.29 28.73
N ARG A 120 -5.41 20.97 28.60
CA ARG A 120 -4.22 20.42 27.96
C ARG A 120 -3.70 19.19 28.69
N GLN A 121 -3.63 19.19 30.03
CA GLN A 121 -3.20 18.06 30.84
C GLN A 121 -4.14 16.86 30.63
N LYS A 122 -5.45 17.09 30.63
CA LYS A 122 -6.46 16.05 30.36
C LYS A 122 -6.26 15.42 28.99
N ARG A 123 -6.18 16.22 27.92
CA ARG A 123 -6.01 15.71 26.55
C ARG A 123 -4.68 14.97 26.37
N VAL A 124 -3.60 15.43 26.99
CA VAL A 124 -2.31 14.73 26.95
C VAL A 124 -2.40 13.37 27.60
N ALA A 125 -3.04 13.27 28.79
CA ALA A 125 -3.23 12.00 29.48
C ALA A 125 -4.08 11.02 28.62
N GLU A 126 -5.18 11.51 28.03
CA GLU A 126 -6.03 10.73 27.13
C GLU A 126 -5.28 10.24 25.90
N ALA A 127 -4.47 11.12 25.25
CA ALA A 127 -3.67 10.75 24.09
C ALA A 127 -2.58 9.72 24.42
N LEU A 128 -1.93 9.84 25.58
CA LEU A 128 -0.93 8.87 26.03
C LEU A 128 -1.55 7.53 26.42
N ALA A 129 -2.73 7.54 27.04
CA ALA A 129 -3.49 6.32 27.32
C ALA A 129 -3.90 5.60 26.02
N LEU A 130 -4.34 6.35 25.00
CA LEU A 130 -4.73 5.82 23.69
C LEU A 130 -3.58 5.05 22.99
N VAL A 131 -2.35 5.53 23.13
CA VAL A 131 -1.15 4.89 22.57
C VAL A 131 -0.39 4.01 23.57
N LYS A 132 -1.00 3.65 24.72
CA LYS A 132 -0.45 2.76 25.76
C LYS A 132 0.90 3.26 26.33
N LEU A 133 1.03 4.56 26.59
CA LEU A 133 2.23 5.19 27.17
C LEU A 133 1.98 5.84 28.54
N THR A 134 0.91 5.44 29.24
CA THR A 134 0.63 5.91 30.61
C THR A 134 1.82 5.60 31.53
N GLY A 135 2.21 6.56 32.39
CA GLY A 135 3.35 6.46 33.30
C GLY A 135 4.71 6.82 32.68
N MET A 136 4.73 7.25 31.39
CA MET A 136 5.96 7.66 30.71
C MET A 136 6.06 9.17 30.46
N GLU A 137 5.16 9.96 31.06
CA GLU A 137 4.97 11.39 30.81
C GLU A 137 6.25 12.21 30.99
N ASN A 138 7.06 11.85 32.00
CA ASN A 138 8.26 12.57 32.42
C ASN A 138 9.54 12.11 31.68
N ARG A 139 9.49 11.00 30.91
CA ARG A 139 10.63 10.51 30.15
C ARG A 139 10.97 11.46 29.01
N ARG A 140 12.22 11.42 28.57
CA ARG A 140 12.70 12.11 27.36
C ARG A 140 12.83 11.11 26.20
N PRO A 141 12.80 11.55 24.94
CA PRO A 141 12.90 10.65 23.76
C PRO A 141 14.07 9.66 23.84
N ARG A 142 15.23 10.09 24.30
CA ARG A 142 16.43 9.24 24.45
C ARG A 142 16.28 8.06 25.43
N GLN A 143 15.26 8.09 26.26
CA GLN A 143 14.96 7.06 27.27
C GLN A 143 13.88 6.08 26.79
N LEU A 144 13.47 6.19 25.51
CA LEU A 144 12.41 5.41 24.91
C LEU A 144 12.97 4.51 23.81
N SER A 145 12.37 3.33 23.64
CA SER A 145 12.60 2.49 22.45
C SER A 145 12.04 3.16 21.19
N GLY A 146 12.46 2.73 20.00
CA GLY A 146 11.96 3.25 18.71
C GLY A 146 10.43 3.19 18.62
N GLY A 147 9.81 2.06 19.00
CA GLY A 147 8.36 1.93 19.01
C GLY A 147 7.66 2.85 20.01
N GLN A 148 8.29 3.11 21.19
CA GLN A 148 7.76 4.10 22.13
C GLN A 148 7.86 5.52 21.60
N GLN A 149 8.96 5.88 20.91
CA GLN A 149 9.10 7.17 20.25
C GLN A 149 8.05 7.38 19.17
N GLN A 150 7.77 6.35 18.37
CA GLN A 150 6.71 6.33 17.38
C GLN A 150 5.35 6.61 18.01
N ARG A 151 5.01 5.92 19.10
CA ARG A 151 3.74 6.13 19.83
C ARG A 151 3.64 7.56 20.36
N VAL A 152 4.72 8.15 20.86
CA VAL A 152 4.74 9.59 21.26
C VAL A 152 4.46 10.49 20.05
N ALA A 153 5.06 10.24 18.91
CA ALA A 153 4.81 11.01 17.70
C ALA A 153 3.37 10.88 17.22
N LEU A 154 2.79 9.67 17.30
CA LEU A 154 1.39 9.44 17.00
C LEU A 154 0.46 10.18 17.99
N ALA A 155 0.71 10.09 19.29
CA ALA A 155 -0.05 10.82 20.30
C ALA A 155 0.02 12.35 20.09
N ARG A 156 1.19 12.89 19.71
CA ARG A 156 1.38 14.30 19.36
C ARG A 156 0.54 14.71 18.15
N ALA A 157 0.43 13.85 17.14
CA ALA A 157 -0.41 14.12 15.98
C ALA A 157 -1.90 14.05 16.30
N LEU A 158 -2.31 13.16 17.22
CA LEU A 158 -3.72 12.94 17.57
C LEU A 158 -4.28 13.93 18.60
N VAL A 159 -3.44 14.42 19.53
CA VAL A 159 -3.90 15.25 20.68
C VAL A 159 -4.63 16.53 20.29
N ILE A 160 -4.37 17.02 19.09
CA ILE A 160 -5.00 18.23 18.54
C ILE A 160 -6.37 17.98 17.90
N ASN A 161 -6.88 16.73 17.96
CA ASN A 161 -8.11 16.28 17.31
C ASN A 161 -8.13 16.67 15.83
N PRO A 162 -7.23 16.10 15.02
CA PRO A 162 -7.15 16.47 13.62
C PRO A 162 -8.32 15.94 12.81
N THR A 163 -8.73 16.65 11.76
CA THR A 163 -9.66 16.17 10.74
C THR A 163 -9.02 15.08 9.88
N VAL A 164 -7.75 15.27 9.55
CA VAL A 164 -6.97 14.35 8.71
C VAL A 164 -5.64 14.02 9.39
N LEU A 165 -5.30 12.73 9.39
CA LEU A 165 -4.00 12.22 9.86
C LEU A 165 -3.12 11.89 8.66
N LEU A 166 -1.94 12.51 8.60
CA LEU A 166 -0.93 12.28 7.57
C LEU A 166 0.25 11.52 8.15
N LEU A 167 0.59 10.37 7.55
CA LEU A 167 1.65 9.48 8.03
C LEU A 167 2.68 9.26 6.92
N ASP A 168 3.91 9.73 7.13
CA ASP A 168 5.01 9.61 6.18
C ASP A 168 5.96 8.49 6.63
N GLU A 169 5.83 7.31 6.03
CA GLU A 169 6.63 6.10 6.30
C GLU A 169 6.81 5.78 7.81
N PRO A 170 5.74 5.73 8.61
CA PRO A 170 5.86 5.69 10.07
C PRO A 170 6.53 4.43 10.62
N PHE A 171 6.61 3.34 9.85
CA PHE A 171 7.12 2.04 10.32
C PHE A 171 8.53 1.71 9.78
N SER A 172 9.16 2.60 9.03
CA SER A 172 10.43 2.33 8.33
C SER A 172 11.60 1.97 9.27
N ALA A 173 11.59 2.49 10.50
CA ALA A 173 12.65 2.27 11.49
C ALA A 173 12.39 1.10 12.47
N LEU A 174 11.32 0.31 12.27
CA LEU A 174 10.92 -0.77 13.19
C LEU A 174 11.34 -2.16 12.66
N ASP A 175 11.66 -3.06 13.59
CA ASP A 175 11.79 -4.48 13.30
C ASP A 175 10.44 -5.11 12.88
N LYS A 176 10.47 -6.29 12.25
CA LYS A 176 9.30 -6.95 11.67
C LYS A 176 8.20 -7.23 12.68
N SER A 177 8.55 -7.72 13.89
CA SER A 177 7.56 -8.11 14.91
C SER A 177 6.85 -6.88 15.48
N LEU A 178 7.62 -5.85 15.84
CA LEU A 178 7.09 -4.60 16.36
C LEU A 178 6.26 -3.87 15.31
N ARG A 179 6.70 -3.88 14.04
CA ARG A 179 5.97 -3.30 12.90
C ARG A 179 4.57 -3.89 12.79
N THR A 180 4.43 -5.22 12.75
CA THR A 180 3.12 -5.88 12.66
C THR A 180 2.18 -5.49 13.80
N SER A 181 2.68 -5.50 15.04
CA SER A 181 1.90 -5.10 16.22
C SER A 181 1.44 -3.62 16.14
N MET A 182 2.34 -2.72 15.70
CA MET A 182 2.04 -1.30 15.55
C MET A 182 1.06 -1.00 14.43
N GLN A 183 1.09 -1.77 13.34
CA GLN A 183 0.12 -1.68 12.24
C GLN A 183 -1.30 -1.97 12.72
N VAL A 184 -1.48 -3.07 13.46
CA VAL A 184 -2.79 -3.44 14.03
C VAL A 184 -3.28 -2.32 14.96
N GLU A 185 -2.43 -1.84 15.87
CA GLU A 185 -2.78 -0.79 16.82
C GLU A 185 -3.16 0.53 16.14
N LEU A 186 -2.39 0.95 15.12
CA LEU A 186 -2.71 2.14 14.34
C LEU A 186 -4.10 2.03 13.68
N ARG A 187 -4.40 0.86 13.09
CA ARG A 187 -5.69 0.62 12.45
C ARG A 187 -6.85 0.62 13.45
N GLU A 188 -6.64 0.04 14.65
CA GLU A 188 -7.62 0.10 15.74
C GLU A 188 -7.91 1.54 16.19
N ILE A 189 -6.86 2.34 16.40
CA ILE A 189 -6.97 3.75 16.77
C ILE A 189 -7.72 4.53 15.70
N GLN A 190 -7.34 4.35 14.44
CA GLN A 190 -7.96 5.03 13.30
C GLN A 190 -9.46 4.73 13.20
N ARG A 191 -9.84 3.43 13.31
CA ARG A 191 -11.25 3.01 13.29
C ARG A 191 -12.04 3.54 14.48
N LYS A 192 -11.46 3.45 15.70
CA LYS A 192 -12.09 3.93 16.94
C LYS A 192 -12.40 5.43 16.89
N LEU A 193 -11.51 6.21 16.29
CA LEU A 193 -11.66 7.67 16.17
C LEU A 193 -12.38 8.11 14.89
N GLY A 194 -12.60 7.20 13.93
CA GLY A 194 -13.18 7.53 12.62
C GLY A 194 -12.31 8.47 11.78
N LEU A 195 -10.99 8.46 11.99
CA LEU A 195 -10.05 9.41 11.38
C LEU A 195 -9.84 9.14 9.89
N THR A 196 -9.95 10.18 9.08
CA THR A 196 -9.43 10.14 7.71
C THR A 196 -7.91 10.10 7.74
N THR A 197 -7.30 9.12 7.08
CA THR A 197 -5.85 8.91 7.15
C THR A 197 -5.27 8.79 5.75
N ILE A 198 -4.20 9.56 5.47
CA ILE A 198 -3.35 9.38 4.29
C ILE A 198 -2.01 8.83 4.78
N PHE A 199 -1.70 7.63 4.34
CA PHE A 199 -0.51 6.88 4.71
C PHE A 199 0.43 6.75 3.52
N VAL A 200 1.70 7.06 3.69
CA VAL A 200 2.74 6.88 2.68
C VAL A 200 3.62 5.72 3.07
N THR A 201 3.85 4.81 2.15
CA THR A 201 4.80 3.71 2.30
C THR A 201 5.37 3.28 0.95
N HIS A 202 6.50 2.60 0.99
CA HIS A 202 7.04 1.80 -0.13
C HIS A 202 6.89 0.29 0.13
N ASP A 203 6.42 -0.10 1.32
CA ASP A 203 6.18 -1.50 1.68
C ASP A 203 4.78 -1.93 1.22
N GLN A 204 4.75 -2.92 0.32
CA GLN A 204 3.52 -3.43 -0.29
C GLN A 204 2.65 -4.15 0.75
N SER A 205 3.27 -4.87 1.70
CA SER A 205 2.54 -5.60 2.73
C SER A 205 1.79 -4.66 3.67
N GLU A 206 2.38 -3.49 3.99
CA GLU A 206 1.71 -2.43 4.74
C GLU A 206 0.51 -1.86 3.98
N ALA A 207 0.71 -1.54 2.70
CA ALA A 207 -0.36 -1.00 1.87
C ALA A 207 -1.55 -1.97 1.75
N LEU A 208 -1.27 -3.26 1.49
CA LEU A 208 -2.30 -4.28 1.31
C LEU A 208 -3.04 -4.64 2.60
N SER A 209 -2.35 -4.58 3.77
CA SER A 209 -2.95 -5.00 5.05
C SER A 209 -3.72 -3.89 5.78
N LEU A 210 -3.33 -2.62 5.61
CA LEU A 210 -3.88 -1.51 6.39
C LEU A 210 -5.00 -0.74 5.69
N SER A 211 -5.01 -0.73 4.35
CA SER A 211 -5.77 0.26 3.60
C SER A 211 -7.21 -0.15 3.30
N ASP A 212 -8.09 0.83 3.23
CA ASP A 212 -9.38 0.70 2.58
C ASP A 212 -9.22 0.84 1.05
N ARG A 213 -8.35 1.77 0.63
CA ARG A 213 -7.93 1.92 -0.77
C ARG A 213 -6.42 2.21 -0.86
N VAL A 214 -5.83 1.78 -1.96
CA VAL A 214 -4.41 2.00 -2.31
C VAL A 214 -4.35 2.80 -3.60
N ALA A 215 -3.61 3.91 -3.58
CA ALA A 215 -3.22 4.67 -4.75
C ALA A 215 -1.78 4.29 -5.12
N VAL A 216 -1.61 3.50 -6.17
CA VAL A 216 -0.30 3.14 -6.71
C VAL A 216 0.21 4.29 -7.56
N MET A 217 1.38 4.84 -7.20
CA MET A 217 1.98 6.00 -7.85
C MET A 217 3.27 5.63 -8.58
N SER A 218 3.46 6.21 -9.74
CA SER A 218 4.70 6.17 -10.51
C SER A 218 4.85 7.46 -11.31
N GLU A 219 6.06 7.99 -11.40
CA GLU A 219 6.40 9.15 -12.24
C GLU A 219 5.49 10.37 -12.01
N GLY A 220 5.16 10.64 -10.74
CA GLY A 220 4.30 11.77 -10.37
C GLY A 220 2.82 11.62 -10.69
N ARG A 221 2.36 10.43 -11.08
CA ARG A 221 0.97 10.12 -11.44
C ARG A 221 0.41 8.96 -10.63
N ILE A 222 -0.91 8.90 -10.48
CA ILE A 222 -1.60 7.73 -9.96
C ILE A 222 -1.83 6.76 -11.13
N ARG A 223 -1.24 5.56 -11.05
CA ARG A 223 -1.38 4.49 -12.04
C ARG A 223 -2.66 3.69 -11.82
N GLN A 224 -2.97 3.40 -10.56
CA GLN A 224 -4.19 2.70 -10.16
C GLN A 224 -4.64 3.17 -8.79
N LEU A 225 -5.96 3.25 -8.60
CA LEU A 225 -6.62 3.51 -7.33
C LEU A 225 -7.72 2.46 -7.14
N GLY A 226 -7.64 1.65 -6.08
CA GLY A 226 -8.61 0.59 -5.83
C GLY A 226 -8.49 0.00 -4.43
N SER A 227 -9.33 -1.00 -4.11
CA SER A 227 -9.13 -1.78 -2.90
C SER A 227 -7.79 -2.56 -2.97
N PRO A 228 -7.21 -2.98 -1.82
CA PRO A 228 -6.03 -3.84 -1.82
C PRO A 228 -6.19 -5.08 -2.71
N VAL A 229 -7.38 -5.68 -2.71
CA VAL A 229 -7.68 -6.86 -3.52
C VAL A 229 -7.67 -6.54 -5.00
N ASP A 230 -8.27 -5.41 -5.41
CA ASP A 230 -8.31 -4.99 -6.83
C ASP A 230 -6.90 -4.69 -7.35
N VAL A 231 -6.11 -3.91 -6.57
CA VAL A 231 -4.74 -3.54 -6.96
C VAL A 231 -3.85 -4.78 -7.10
N TYR A 232 -4.03 -5.79 -6.24
CA TYR A 232 -3.25 -7.03 -6.28
C TYR A 232 -3.71 -7.99 -7.38
N ARG A 233 -5.03 -8.21 -7.54
CA ARG A 233 -5.61 -9.22 -8.43
C ARG A 233 -5.94 -8.73 -9.82
N ALA A 234 -6.24 -7.44 -9.97
CA ALA A 234 -6.66 -6.81 -11.22
C ALA A 234 -5.82 -5.56 -11.51
N PRO A 235 -4.48 -5.70 -11.68
CA PRO A 235 -3.63 -4.58 -12.03
C PRO A 235 -4.06 -3.97 -13.38
N THR A 236 -4.04 -2.63 -13.46
CA THR A 236 -4.48 -1.89 -14.66
C THR A 236 -3.40 -1.79 -15.73
N ASP A 237 -2.13 -1.96 -15.36
CA ASP A 237 -1.00 -1.92 -16.29
C ASP A 237 0.16 -2.83 -15.81
N GLN A 238 1.17 -2.99 -16.66
CA GLN A 238 2.35 -3.83 -16.39
C GLN A 238 3.16 -3.32 -15.19
N PHE A 239 3.22 -1.99 -14.99
CA PHE A 239 3.91 -1.41 -13.85
C PHE A 239 3.27 -1.87 -12.53
N VAL A 240 1.94 -1.72 -12.40
CA VAL A 240 1.22 -2.14 -11.20
C VAL A 240 1.35 -3.66 -11.00
N ALA A 241 1.21 -4.45 -12.07
CA ALA A 241 1.38 -5.89 -12.02
C ALA A 241 2.75 -6.31 -11.48
N THR A 242 3.82 -5.62 -11.90
CA THR A 242 5.20 -5.92 -11.52
C THR A 242 5.55 -5.35 -10.14
N PHE A 243 5.04 -4.14 -9.84
CA PHE A 243 5.42 -3.43 -8.62
C PHE A 243 4.68 -3.97 -7.38
N VAL A 244 3.44 -4.44 -7.51
CA VAL A 244 2.64 -4.91 -6.37
C VAL A 244 2.69 -6.43 -6.27
N GLY A 245 3.50 -6.96 -5.35
CA GLY A 245 3.70 -8.39 -5.11
C GLY A 245 4.60 -9.07 -6.15
N ASP A 246 5.02 -10.29 -5.82
CA ASP A 246 5.80 -11.12 -6.73
C ASP A 246 4.96 -11.51 -7.96
N ASN A 247 5.62 -11.65 -9.11
CA ASN A 247 4.97 -12.01 -10.37
C ASN A 247 5.87 -12.81 -11.29
N ASN A 248 5.27 -13.72 -12.05
CA ASN A 248 5.89 -14.36 -13.20
C ASN A 248 5.37 -13.69 -14.47
N ARG A 249 6.26 -13.27 -15.34
CA ARG A 249 5.93 -12.76 -16.69
C ARG A 249 6.16 -13.86 -17.71
N LEU A 250 5.11 -14.26 -18.40
CA LEU A 250 5.12 -15.30 -19.42
C LEU A 250 4.73 -14.68 -20.77
N ARG A 251 5.53 -14.94 -21.78
CA ARG A 251 5.23 -14.49 -23.14
C ARG A 251 4.27 -15.46 -23.81
N GLY A 252 3.17 -14.93 -24.34
CA GLY A 252 2.15 -15.71 -25.02
C GLY A 252 1.60 -15.00 -26.25
N ARG A 253 0.59 -15.61 -26.87
CA ARG A 253 -0.16 -15.06 -28.00
C ARG A 253 -1.65 -15.15 -27.74
N LEU A 254 -2.38 -14.09 -28.00
CA LEU A 254 -3.83 -14.07 -27.96
C LEU A 254 -4.38 -14.84 -29.17
N LEU A 255 -5.06 -15.96 -28.95
CA LEU A 255 -5.72 -16.74 -30.02
C LEU A 255 -7.09 -16.16 -30.38
N GLY A 256 -7.83 -15.67 -29.40
CA GLY A 256 -9.17 -15.13 -29.58
C GLY A 256 -9.88 -14.94 -28.24
N ILE A 257 -11.14 -14.53 -28.33
CA ILE A 257 -12.01 -14.32 -27.17
C ILE A 257 -13.19 -15.31 -27.33
N GLU A 258 -13.39 -16.17 -26.34
CA GLU A 258 -14.50 -17.12 -26.26
C GLU A 258 -15.41 -16.73 -25.08
N ALA A 259 -16.66 -16.40 -25.36
CA ALA A 259 -17.62 -15.91 -24.37
C ALA A 259 -17.05 -14.68 -23.60
N ASN A 260 -16.63 -14.86 -22.35
CA ASN A 260 -16.08 -13.79 -21.50
C ASN A 260 -14.60 -14.00 -21.16
N ASP A 261 -13.91 -14.93 -21.83
CA ASP A 261 -12.50 -15.26 -21.58
C ASP A 261 -11.67 -15.08 -22.85
N ALA A 262 -10.48 -14.54 -22.69
CA ALA A 262 -9.44 -14.54 -23.67
C ALA A 262 -8.70 -15.88 -23.62
N ILE A 263 -8.46 -16.49 -24.77
CA ILE A 263 -7.67 -17.72 -24.91
C ILE A 263 -6.27 -17.34 -25.32
N ILE A 264 -5.32 -17.63 -24.44
CA ILE A 264 -3.91 -17.30 -24.62
C ILE A 264 -3.11 -18.59 -24.80
N GLU A 265 -2.32 -18.65 -25.86
CA GLU A 265 -1.36 -19.70 -26.13
C GLU A 265 -0.04 -19.41 -25.41
N LEU A 266 0.39 -20.37 -24.59
CA LEU A 266 1.67 -20.37 -23.87
C LEU A 266 2.43 -21.64 -24.26
N GLY A 267 3.31 -21.58 -25.26
CA GLY A 267 3.95 -22.78 -25.79
C GLY A 267 2.93 -23.78 -26.33
N SER A 268 2.82 -24.95 -25.71
CA SER A 268 1.83 -26.00 -26.09
C SER A 268 0.50 -25.89 -25.33
N ALA A 269 0.41 -25.01 -24.35
CA ALA A 269 -0.76 -24.88 -23.48
C ALA A 269 -1.67 -23.70 -23.88
N ARG A 270 -2.95 -23.82 -23.47
CA ARG A 270 -3.93 -22.73 -23.58
C ARG A 270 -4.40 -22.31 -22.21
N VAL A 271 -4.30 -21.01 -21.91
CA VAL A 271 -4.73 -20.42 -20.65
C VAL A 271 -5.93 -19.52 -20.89
N ARG A 272 -6.93 -19.59 -20.02
CA ARG A 272 -8.10 -18.70 -20.05
C ARG A 272 -7.88 -17.55 -19.10
N VAL A 273 -8.06 -16.33 -19.61
CA VAL A 273 -7.94 -15.08 -18.86
C VAL A 273 -9.25 -14.32 -18.98
N PRO A 274 -9.90 -13.93 -17.88
CA PRO A 274 -11.13 -13.13 -17.93
C PRO A 274 -10.92 -11.87 -18.76
N ARG A 275 -11.85 -11.54 -19.65
CA ARG A 275 -11.75 -10.40 -20.57
C ARG A 275 -11.52 -9.08 -19.85
N GLU A 276 -12.07 -8.92 -18.66
CA GLU A 276 -11.90 -7.73 -17.80
C GLU A 276 -10.44 -7.51 -17.34
N ARG A 277 -9.61 -8.56 -17.42
CA ARG A 277 -8.17 -8.54 -17.09
C ARG A 277 -7.26 -8.49 -18.31
N LEU A 278 -7.85 -8.27 -19.45
CA LEU A 278 -7.16 -8.10 -20.71
C LEU A 278 -7.14 -6.61 -21.05
N ALA A 279 -5.97 -6.03 -21.23
CA ALA A 279 -5.86 -4.73 -21.89
C ALA A 279 -6.44 -4.81 -23.32
N GLN A 280 -6.79 -3.66 -23.94
CA GLN A 280 -7.24 -3.66 -25.32
C GLN A 280 -6.16 -4.25 -26.23
N LEU A 281 -6.40 -5.46 -26.75
CA LEU A 281 -5.46 -6.22 -27.56
C LEU A 281 -6.15 -6.71 -28.83
N GLU A 282 -5.42 -6.68 -29.95
CA GLU A 282 -5.84 -7.28 -31.20
C GLU A 282 -5.57 -8.79 -31.20
N ALA A 283 -6.39 -9.56 -31.90
CA ALA A 283 -6.16 -11.01 -32.07
C ALA A 283 -4.78 -11.26 -32.73
N SER A 284 -4.11 -12.31 -32.29
CA SER A 284 -2.75 -12.69 -32.69
C SER A 284 -1.62 -11.77 -32.22
N ALA A 285 -1.91 -10.75 -31.41
CA ALA A 285 -0.88 -9.91 -30.83
C ALA A 285 -0.02 -10.69 -29.81
N PRO A 286 1.30 -10.42 -29.74
CA PRO A 286 2.13 -10.92 -28.65
C PRO A 286 1.71 -10.26 -27.35
N ILE A 287 1.62 -11.04 -26.27
CA ILE A 287 1.21 -10.58 -24.97
C ILE A 287 2.17 -11.04 -23.89
N ASP A 288 2.22 -10.25 -22.82
CA ASP A 288 2.83 -10.63 -21.58
C ASP A 288 1.73 -10.97 -20.57
N LEU A 289 1.73 -12.22 -20.12
CA LEU A 289 0.85 -12.73 -19.09
C LEU A 289 1.55 -12.65 -17.75
N PHE A 290 0.94 -11.97 -16.79
CA PHE A 290 1.42 -11.83 -15.42
C PHE A 290 0.65 -12.78 -14.50
N VAL A 291 1.38 -13.69 -13.84
CA VAL A 291 0.79 -14.75 -12.99
C VAL A 291 1.43 -14.69 -11.61
N ARG A 292 0.62 -14.58 -10.56
CA ARG A 292 1.10 -14.60 -9.17
C ARG A 292 1.67 -15.97 -8.81
N PRO A 293 2.74 -16.04 -7.98
CA PRO A 293 3.35 -17.31 -7.58
C PRO A 293 2.36 -18.33 -6.96
N GLU A 294 1.40 -17.85 -6.20
CA GLU A 294 0.36 -18.67 -5.56
C GLU A 294 -0.78 -19.11 -6.50
N GLN A 295 -0.79 -18.62 -7.73
CA GLN A 295 -1.75 -19.02 -8.76
C GLN A 295 -1.27 -20.19 -9.61
N PHE A 296 -0.05 -20.64 -9.39
CA PHE A 296 0.44 -21.87 -9.98
C PHE A 296 0.15 -23.08 -9.09
N CYS A 297 -0.13 -24.20 -9.75
CA CYS A 297 -0.18 -25.51 -9.13
C CYS A 297 0.93 -26.37 -9.70
N VAL A 298 1.69 -27.04 -8.81
CA VAL A 298 2.69 -28.03 -9.20
C VAL A 298 2.02 -29.42 -9.17
N VAL A 299 2.16 -30.13 -10.27
CA VAL A 299 1.62 -31.49 -10.48
C VAL A 299 2.74 -32.44 -10.91
N SER A 300 2.46 -33.73 -10.98
CA SER A 300 3.40 -34.67 -11.55
C SER A 300 3.66 -34.36 -13.04
N ALA A 301 4.87 -34.56 -13.53
CA ALA A 301 5.24 -34.29 -14.93
C ALA A 301 4.40 -35.08 -15.95
N ASN A 302 3.75 -36.17 -15.51
CA ASN A 302 2.88 -37.02 -16.35
C ASN A 302 1.40 -36.60 -16.33
N GLU A 303 1.04 -35.62 -15.49
CA GLU A 303 -0.31 -35.08 -15.43
C GLU A 303 -0.51 -33.96 -16.45
N PRO A 304 -1.76 -33.69 -16.91
CA PRO A 304 -2.06 -32.57 -17.79
C PRO A 304 -1.60 -31.25 -17.15
N CYS A 305 -0.72 -30.52 -17.80
CA CYS A 305 -0.15 -29.28 -17.27
C CYS A 305 0.10 -28.27 -18.40
N ALA A 306 0.27 -27.01 -18.03
CA ALA A 306 0.55 -25.94 -18.97
C ALA A 306 2.01 -25.95 -19.44
N MET A 307 2.94 -26.28 -18.54
CA MET A 307 4.36 -26.31 -18.78
C MET A 307 5.01 -27.45 -17.97
N THR A 308 6.11 -28.01 -18.47
CA THR A 308 6.94 -28.96 -17.73
C THR A 308 8.28 -28.36 -17.40
N GLY A 309 8.88 -28.75 -16.29
CA GLY A 309 10.16 -28.23 -15.86
C GLY A 309 10.78 -29.06 -14.75
N HIS A 310 11.86 -28.52 -14.17
CA HIS A 310 12.59 -29.15 -13.07
C HIS A 310 12.70 -28.15 -11.91
N VAL A 311 12.54 -28.67 -10.67
CA VAL A 311 12.74 -27.86 -9.46
C VAL A 311 14.24 -27.59 -9.29
N VAL A 312 14.63 -26.32 -9.36
CA VAL A 312 16.05 -25.92 -9.24
C VAL A 312 16.36 -25.29 -7.88
N ALA A 313 15.36 -24.81 -7.16
CA ALA A 313 15.54 -24.33 -5.78
C ALA A 313 14.24 -24.44 -4.98
N GLN A 314 14.38 -24.61 -3.67
CA GLN A 314 13.31 -24.57 -2.69
C GLN A 314 13.67 -23.55 -1.61
N ILE A 315 12.79 -22.61 -1.32
CA ILE A 315 13.01 -21.60 -0.29
C ILE A 315 11.85 -21.72 0.73
N TYR A 316 12.16 -22.31 1.89
CA TYR A 316 11.19 -22.46 2.96
C TYR A 316 11.01 -21.15 3.73
N GLN A 317 9.77 -20.66 3.79
CA GLN A 317 9.39 -19.39 4.42
C GLN A 317 8.53 -19.58 5.69
N GLY A 318 8.48 -20.78 6.25
CA GLY A 318 7.65 -21.14 7.41
C GLY A 318 6.22 -21.49 6.99
N GLY A 319 5.41 -20.52 6.59
CA GLY A 319 4.01 -20.74 6.18
C GLY A 319 3.82 -21.24 4.74
N HIS A 320 4.85 -21.16 3.91
CA HIS A 320 4.85 -21.60 2.52
C HIS A 320 6.26 -21.97 2.05
N VAL A 321 6.31 -22.58 0.89
CA VAL A 321 7.57 -22.89 0.17
C VAL A 321 7.51 -22.19 -1.18
N ASP A 322 8.54 -21.42 -1.49
CA ASP A 322 8.78 -20.88 -2.82
C ASP A 322 9.65 -21.86 -3.61
N LEU A 323 9.08 -22.42 -4.68
CA LEU A 323 9.77 -23.31 -5.62
C LEU A 323 10.24 -22.46 -6.82
N GLN A 324 11.50 -22.57 -7.17
CA GLN A 324 12.00 -22.09 -8.46
C GLN A 324 12.04 -23.26 -9.42
N ILE A 325 11.28 -23.15 -10.51
CA ILE A 325 11.13 -24.21 -11.52
C ILE A 325 11.66 -23.70 -12.83
N GLU A 326 12.67 -24.40 -13.39
CA GLU A 326 13.19 -24.11 -14.70
C GLU A 326 12.34 -24.80 -15.75
N CYS A 327 11.67 -23.99 -16.61
CA CYS A 327 10.79 -24.45 -17.67
C CYS A 327 11.40 -24.07 -19.02
N PRO A 328 11.87 -25.03 -19.82
CA PRO A 328 12.40 -24.77 -21.17
C PRO A 328 11.36 -24.04 -22.02
N GLY A 329 11.75 -22.92 -22.65
CA GLY A 329 10.86 -22.12 -23.53
C GLY A 329 10.00 -21.08 -22.81
N SER A 330 10.11 -20.90 -21.48
CA SER A 330 9.55 -19.74 -20.80
C SER A 330 10.40 -18.48 -21.08
N SER A 331 9.78 -17.30 -21.12
CA SER A 331 10.48 -16.02 -21.37
C SER A 331 11.42 -15.60 -20.24
N ARG A 332 11.29 -16.22 -19.07
CA ARG A 332 12.27 -16.25 -17.99
C ARG A 332 12.63 -17.70 -17.75
N ASP A 333 13.93 -17.98 -17.62
CA ASP A 333 14.46 -19.34 -17.42
C ASP A 333 13.90 -20.04 -16.16
N ARG A 334 13.28 -19.26 -15.25
CA ARG A 334 12.77 -19.78 -13.97
C ARG A 334 11.42 -19.17 -13.60
N LEU A 335 10.50 -20.04 -13.19
CA LEU A 335 9.22 -19.66 -12.58
C LEU A 335 9.33 -19.70 -11.07
N LEU A 336 8.73 -18.72 -10.40
CA LEU A 336 8.51 -18.71 -8.97
C LEU A 336 7.11 -19.27 -8.69
N VAL A 337 7.01 -20.40 -8.01
CA VAL A 337 5.75 -21.03 -7.62
C VAL A 337 5.66 -21.09 -6.11
N ARG A 338 4.58 -20.56 -5.53
CA ARG A 338 4.35 -20.54 -4.08
C ARG A 338 3.36 -21.60 -3.68
N SER A 339 3.81 -22.55 -2.88
CA SER A 339 2.99 -23.64 -2.34
C SER A 339 2.77 -23.46 -0.85
N ALA A 340 1.50 -23.54 -0.40
CA ALA A 340 1.17 -23.43 1.02
C ALA A 340 1.67 -24.66 1.80
N GLY A 341 2.08 -24.42 3.06
CA GLY A 341 2.60 -25.45 3.95
C GLY A 341 4.03 -25.90 3.61
N ASP A 342 4.45 -26.99 4.26
CA ASP A 342 5.79 -27.58 4.15
C ASP A 342 5.86 -28.83 3.27
N GLN A 343 4.70 -29.42 2.94
CA GLN A 343 4.61 -30.69 2.17
C GLN A 343 5.27 -30.60 0.80
N ALA A 344 5.32 -29.40 0.20
CA ALA A 344 5.97 -29.18 -1.08
C ALA A 344 7.48 -29.47 -1.06
N VAL A 345 8.15 -29.31 0.09
CA VAL A 345 9.58 -29.63 0.26
C VAL A 345 9.84 -31.13 0.04
N VAL A 346 8.99 -31.97 0.58
CA VAL A 346 9.12 -33.44 0.46
C VAL A 346 8.58 -33.92 -0.89
N ARG A 347 7.46 -33.36 -1.33
CA ARG A 347 6.77 -33.80 -2.55
C ARG A 347 7.53 -33.45 -3.83
N TRP A 348 8.20 -32.29 -3.85
CA TRP A 348 8.90 -31.75 -5.01
C TRP A 348 10.37 -31.46 -4.71
N PRO A 349 11.22 -32.50 -4.48
CA PRO A 349 12.62 -32.27 -4.15
C PRO A 349 13.40 -31.59 -5.28
N MET A 350 14.54 -31.01 -4.96
CA MET A 350 15.44 -30.44 -5.98
C MET A 350 15.78 -31.50 -7.04
N GLY A 351 15.73 -31.07 -8.31
CA GLY A 351 15.90 -31.94 -9.48
C GLY A 351 14.65 -32.69 -9.91
N ALA A 352 13.55 -32.65 -9.14
CA ALA A 352 12.31 -33.33 -9.53
C ALA A 352 11.76 -32.75 -10.84
N ALA A 353 11.37 -33.63 -11.76
CA ALA A 353 10.59 -33.26 -12.94
C ALA A 353 9.14 -33.02 -12.53
N VAL A 354 8.59 -31.87 -12.90
CA VAL A 354 7.25 -31.42 -12.49
C VAL A 354 6.50 -30.82 -13.66
N GLY A 355 5.17 -30.89 -13.58
CA GLY A 355 4.25 -30.12 -14.36
C GLY A 355 3.82 -28.84 -13.62
N VAL A 356 3.61 -27.76 -14.33
CA VAL A 356 3.09 -26.49 -13.78
C VAL A 356 1.83 -26.12 -14.51
N SER A 357 0.75 -25.91 -13.75
CA SER A 357 -0.54 -25.44 -14.25
C SER A 357 -0.90 -24.09 -13.66
N ILE A 358 -1.68 -23.29 -14.40
CA ILE A 358 -2.15 -21.97 -13.96
C ILE A 358 -3.62 -22.08 -13.56
N GLN A 359 -3.98 -21.62 -12.38
CA GLN A 359 -5.38 -21.57 -11.92
C GLN A 359 -6.17 -20.57 -12.76
N SER A 360 -7.41 -20.93 -13.11
CA SER A 360 -8.31 -20.07 -13.86
C SER A 360 -8.52 -18.72 -13.14
N GLY A 361 -8.41 -17.62 -13.87
CA GLY A 361 -8.62 -16.27 -13.34
C GLY A 361 -7.47 -15.73 -12.49
N GLY A 362 -6.33 -16.43 -12.37
CA GLY A 362 -5.17 -16.01 -11.58
C GLY A 362 -4.15 -15.12 -12.30
N CYS A 363 -4.48 -14.56 -13.48
CA CYS A 363 -3.54 -13.84 -14.31
C CYS A 363 -4.13 -12.55 -14.89
N ALA A 364 -3.25 -11.62 -15.28
CA ALA A 364 -3.56 -10.41 -16.05
C ALA A 364 -2.69 -10.40 -17.33
N ALA A 365 -3.22 -9.89 -18.42
CA ALA A 365 -2.53 -9.87 -19.70
C ALA A 365 -2.44 -8.46 -20.28
N PHE A 366 -1.26 -8.12 -20.77
CA PHE A 366 -0.95 -6.81 -21.37
C PHE A 366 -0.25 -6.97 -22.72
N PRO A 367 -0.24 -5.92 -23.58
CA PRO A 367 0.57 -5.92 -24.78
C PRO A 367 2.03 -6.26 -24.43
N ALA A 368 2.68 -7.09 -25.22
CA ALA A 368 4.09 -7.36 -25.04
C ALA A 368 4.92 -6.12 -25.46
N GLU A 369 5.85 -5.74 -24.60
CA GLU A 369 6.89 -4.73 -24.89
C GLU A 369 8.04 -5.33 -25.66
#